data_37f41779918bf42bbd2463ce4df7bfa4
#
_entry.id   37f41779918bf42bbd2463ce4df7bfa4
#
_cell.length_a   1.000
_cell.length_b   1.000
_cell.length_c   1.000
_cell.angle_alpha   90.00
_cell.angle_beta   90.00
_cell.angle_gamma   90.00
#
_symmetry.space_group_name_H-M   'P 1'
#
loop_
_entity.id
_entity.type
_entity.pdbx_description
1 polymer ?
#
loop_
_entity_poly.entity_id
_entity_poly.type
_entity_poly.pdbx_seq_one_letter_code
_entity_poly.pdbx_strand_id
1 'polypeptide(L)'
;MEKRKVIHLEEANSLSNFLTKEERENIVSLKITGLIGHRDFEDVLDEMCDACGEYDEYDNFIPDYELTPALRHLDLGEATYADGEGMPYFGFHAQLEFFILPKGLTTIGYEETGFSESDMLKKIVLPDGLKTVFGFNSCPNLSGIILPDSVEKIDSFAFAGCKAISSLRIPSLVKEIDGSCFADCNISSFEVDENNPYYSAVEGVVFSKDLSTLVAFPSAYSNKHYVVPLGTKVIGFAAFMDSHIECVELPDGLMRIEADAFQGSDICRLDMPDSVVSVGELSFRFCMNLENIRLSTKENGNDAFIE
;
A
#
# COMPACT_ATOMS: atom_id res chain seq x y z
N MET A 1 -34.27 -0.34 9.55
CA MET A 1 -33.90 0.87 8.79
C MET A 1 -32.46 1.15 9.14
N GLU A 2 -31.61 1.27 8.13
CA GLU A 2 -30.22 1.67 8.32
C GLU A 2 -30.17 3.05 8.98
N LYS A 3 -29.58 3.17 10.17
CA LYS A 3 -29.50 4.45 10.89
C LYS A 3 -28.46 5.32 10.20
N ARG A 4 -28.90 6.33 9.46
CA ARG A 4 -28.04 7.31 8.77
C ARG A 4 -28.14 8.65 9.47
N LYS A 5 -27.02 9.36 9.61
CA LYS A 5 -26.97 10.70 10.17
C LYS A 5 -26.07 11.61 9.31
N VAL A 6 -26.47 12.86 9.18
CA VAL A 6 -25.67 13.93 8.55
C VAL A 6 -25.47 15.02 9.59
N ILE A 7 -24.24 15.46 9.77
CA ILE A 7 -23.85 16.49 10.75
C ILE A 7 -23.06 17.57 10.00
N HIS A 8 -23.34 18.82 10.33
CA HIS A 8 -22.54 19.96 9.89
C HIS A 8 -21.80 20.55 11.09
N LEU A 9 -20.48 20.65 11.00
CA LEU A 9 -19.62 21.21 12.05
C LEU A 9 -19.19 22.63 11.62
N GLU A 10 -19.62 23.64 12.36
CA GLU A 10 -19.15 25.03 12.17
C GLU A 10 -17.75 25.22 12.79
N GLU A 11 -17.42 24.45 13.82
CA GLU A 11 -16.17 24.47 14.55
C GLU A 11 -15.57 23.06 14.62
N ALA A 12 -14.24 22.95 14.40
CA ALA A 12 -13.50 21.70 14.59
C ALA A 12 -13.51 21.25 16.05
N ASN A 13 -13.32 19.96 16.28
CA ASN A 13 -13.29 19.34 17.60
C ASN A 13 -14.63 19.47 18.39
N SER A 14 -15.75 19.49 17.69
CA SER A 14 -17.07 19.69 18.27
C SER A 14 -18.03 18.52 18.08
N LEU A 15 -17.64 17.46 17.38
CA LEU A 15 -18.50 16.33 16.99
C LEU A 15 -19.15 15.64 18.21
N SER A 16 -18.44 15.58 19.34
CA SER A 16 -18.96 15.00 20.59
C SER A 16 -20.26 15.64 21.07
N ASN A 17 -20.52 16.91 20.69
CA ASN A 17 -21.74 17.63 21.06
C ASN A 17 -22.96 17.21 20.21
N PHE A 18 -22.76 16.50 19.10
CA PHE A 18 -23.79 16.15 18.12
C PHE A 18 -24.22 14.69 18.16
N LEU A 19 -23.49 13.85 18.92
CA LEU A 19 -23.71 12.40 18.98
C LEU A 19 -23.86 11.94 20.42
N THR A 20 -25.03 11.39 20.73
CA THR A 20 -25.23 10.66 21.99
C THR A 20 -24.52 9.33 21.99
N LYS A 21 -24.27 8.73 23.17
CA LYS A 21 -23.66 7.40 23.27
C LYS A 21 -24.44 6.34 22.45
N GLU A 22 -25.77 6.31 22.58
CA GLU A 22 -26.62 5.39 21.82
C GLU A 22 -26.47 5.57 20.29
N GLU A 23 -26.29 6.80 19.82
CA GLU A 23 -26.09 7.09 18.40
C GLU A 23 -24.73 6.59 17.92
N ARG A 24 -23.65 6.77 18.71
CA ARG A 24 -22.31 6.28 18.38
C ARG A 24 -22.30 4.75 18.19
N GLU A 25 -23.00 4.03 19.07
CA GLU A 25 -23.09 2.57 19.03
C GLU A 25 -23.93 2.04 17.86
N ASN A 26 -24.87 2.82 17.35
CA ASN A 26 -25.92 2.31 16.46
C ASN A 26 -26.00 2.93 15.06
N ILE A 27 -25.23 3.98 14.75
CA ILE A 27 -25.19 4.59 13.43
C ILE A 27 -24.38 3.69 12.47
N VAL A 28 -24.96 3.39 11.32
CA VAL A 28 -24.32 2.57 10.28
C VAL A 28 -23.67 3.45 9.20
N SER A 29 -24.22 4.64 8.95
CA SER A 29 -23.71 5.58 7.95
C SER A 29 -23.72 6.98 8.50
N LEU A 30 -22.56 7.62 8.55
CA LEU A 30 -22.35 8.98 9.02
C LEU A 30 -21.75 9.84 7.91
N LYS A 31 -22.35 11.00 7.66
CA LYS A 31 -21.76 12.04 6.83
C LYS A 31 -21.50 13.28 7.68
N ILE A 32 -20.29 13.83 7.57
CA ILE A 32 -19.90 15.06 8.23
C ILE A 32 -19.47 16.07 7.18
N THR A 33 -19.89 17.31 7.36
CA THR A 33 -19.52 18.46 6.51
C THR A 33 -19.02 19.60 7.38
N GLY A 34 -18.33 20.58 6.81
CA GLY A 34 -17.78 21.72 7.54
C GLY A 34 -16.35 21.45 8.05
N LEU A 35 -16.05 21.84 9.30
CA LEU A 35 -14.70 21.72 9.86
C LEU A 35 -14.60 20.52 10.79
N ILE A 36 -13.65 19.63 10.52
CA ILE A 36 -13.36 18.46 11.36
C ILE A 36 -11.92 18.57 11.89
N GLY A 37 -11.70 18.23 13.16
CA GLY A 37 -10.44 18.35 13.81
C GLY A 37 -9.94 17.04 14.41
N HIS A 38 -8.74 17.09 14.99
CA HIS A 38 -8.02 15.96 15.56
C HIS A 38 -8.83 15.21 16.62
N ARG A 39 -9.45 15.95 17.56
CA ARG A 39 -10.27 15.35 18.61
C ARG A 39 -11.58 14.74 18.13
N ASP A 40 -12.12 15.19 16.98
CA ASP A 40 -13.29 14.56 16.41
C ASP A 40 -12.97 13.13 15.94
N PHE A 41 -11.73 12.88 15.49
CA PHE A 41 -11.25 11.55 15.19
C PHE A 41 -10.97 10.75 16.47
N GLU A 42 -10.11 11.23 17.36
CA GLU A 42 -9.66 10.47 18.53
C GLU A 42 -10.78 10.21 19.55
N ASP A 43 -11.59 11.24 19.85
CA ASP A 43 -12.58 11.15 20.95
C ASP A 43 -13.92 10.55 20.50
N VAL A 44 -14.20 10.49 19.17
CA VAL A 44 -15.53 10.12 18.67
C VAL A 44 -15.48 9.10 17.55
N LEU A 45 -14.77 9.40 16.44
CA LEU A 45 -14.80 8.54 15.26
C LEU A 45 -14.03 7.25 15.47
N ASP A 46 -12.93 7.29 16.21
CA ASP A 46 -12.15 6.10 16.57
C ASP A 46 -13.02 5.13 17.37
N GLU A 47 -13.68 5.60 18.44
CA GLU A 47 -14.66 4.81 19.22
C GLU A 47 -15.77 4.20 18.33
N MET A 48 -16.17 4.90 17.25
CA MET A 48 -17.26 4.46 16.35
C MET A 48 -16.78 3.49 15.25
N CYS A 49 -15.50 3.40 14.99
CA CYS A 49 -14.92 2.64 13.88
C CYS A 49 -14.10 1.45 14.33
N ASP A 50 -13.50 1.54 15.53
CA ASP A 50 -12.57 0.53 16.00
C ASP A 50 -13.27 -0.80 16.32
N ALA A 51 -12.63 -1.90 16.02
CA ALA A 51 -13.11 -3.22 16.38
C ALA A 51 -12.82 -3.49 17.86
N CYS A 52 -13.86 -3.83 18.62
CA CYS A 52 -13.68 -4.40 19.95
C CYS A 52 -13.24 -5.86 19.83
N GLY A 53 -12.27 -6.29 20.62
CA GLY A 53 -11.80 -7.68 20.59
C GLY A 53 -10.63 -7.93 21.54
N GLU A 54 -10.12 -9.15 21.50
CA GLU A 54 -8.98 -9.60 22.29
C GLU A 54 -7.92 -10.21 21.36
N TYR A 55 -6.67 -10.29 21.80
CA TYR A 55 -5.61 -10.99 21.10
C TYR A 55 -5.49 -12.43 21.61
N ASP A 56 -5.31 -13.38 20.68
CA ASP A 56 -5.04 -14.77 21.05
C ASP A 56 -3.58 -14.97 21.54
N GLU A 57 -3.23 -16.21 21.87
CA GLU A 57 -1.88 -16.56 22.35
C GLU A 57 -0.78 -16.43 21.28
N TYR A 58 -1.14 -16.11 20.03
CA TYR A 58 -0.24 -15.89 18.89
C TYR A 58 -0.26 -14.44 18.39
N ASP A 59 -0.80 -13.51 19.20
CA ASP A 59 -0.98 -12.08 18.86
C ASP A 59 -1.91 -11.81 17.66
N ASN A 60 -2.82 -12.75 17.31
CA ASN A 60 -3.86 -12.46 16.32
C ASN A 60 -5.06 -11.78 17.00
N PHE A 61 -5.54 -10.70 16.39
CA PHE A 61 -6.73 -10.01 16.87
C PHE A 61 -8.00 -10.83 16.59
N ILE A 62 -8.79 -11.08 17.64
CA ILE A 62 -10.09 -11.78 17.56
C ILE A 62 -11.19 -10.76 17.84
N PRO A 63 -11.91 -10.25 16.81
CA PRO A 63 -12.94 -9.26 17.00
C PRO A 63 -14.15 -9.81 17.75
N ASP A 64 -14.65 -9.05 18.73
CA ASP A 64 -15.95 -9.28 19.35
C ASP A 64 -17.04 -8.51 18.58
N TYR A 65 -17.68 -9.19 17.66
CA TYR A 65 -18.72 -8.59 16.81
C TYR A 65 -19.98 -8.15 17.55
N GLU A 66 -20.21 -8.60 18.79
CA GLU A 66 -21.33 -8.15 19.62
C GLU A 66 -21.07 -6.78 20.25
N LEU A 67 -19.80 -6.47 20.54
CA LEU A 67 -19.37 -5.19 21.09
C LEU A 67 -18.94 -4.17 20.03
N THR A 68 -18.67 -4.64 18.81
CA THR A 68 -18.16 -3.78 17.73
C THR A 68 -19.22 -2.76 17.27
N PRO A 69 -18.86 -1.46 17.18
CA PRO A 69 -19.76 -0.42 16.70
C PRO A 69 -20.34 -0.69 15.31
N ALA A 70 -21.51 -0.12 15.04
CA ALA A 70 -22.27 -0.40 13.82
C ALA A 70 -21.78 0.38 12.59
N LEU A 71 -20.87 1.36 12.74
CA LEU A 71 -20.46 2.25 11.64
C LEU A 71 -19.73 1.47 10.55
N ARG A 72 -20.20 1.57 9.33
CA ARG A 72 -19.62 0.93 8.14
C ARG A 72 -19.31 1.95 7.04
N HIS A 73 -20.01 3.08 7.00
CA HIS A 73 -19.84 4.10 5.98
C HIS A 73 -19.59 5.45 6.62
N LEU A 74 -18.42 6.03 6.37
CA LEU A 74 -18.04 7.37 6.82
C LEU A 74 -17.73 8.26 5.63
N ASP A 75 -18.49 9.36 5.47
CA ASP A 75 -18.32 10.34 4.40
C ASP A 75 -17.90 11.70 4.99
N LEU A 76 -16.63 12.05 4.81
CA LEU A 76 -16.03 13.33 5.18
C LEU A 76 -15.64 14.16 3.94
N GLY A 77 -16.05 13.77 2.74
CA GLY A 77 -15.62 14.41 1.49
C GLY A 77 -16.01 15.88 1.32
N GLU A 78 -17.03 16.34 2.06
CA GLU A 78 -17.42 17.76 2.14
C GLU A 78 -16.90 18.45 3.42
N ALA A 79 -16.18 17.74 4.28
CA ALA A 79 -15.48 18.31 5.42
C ALA A 79 -14.06 18.75 5.05
N THR A 80 -13.51 19.67 5.83
CA THR A 80 -12.11 20.11 5.75
C THR A 80 -11.43 19.83 7.07
N TYR A 81 -10.29 19.14 7.03
CA TYR A 81 -9.46 18.89 8.20
C TYR A 81 -8.75 20.19 8.61
N ALA A 82 -8.90 20.59 9.88
CA ALA A 82 -8.50 21.90 10.35
C ALA A 82 -7.18 21.93 11.13
N ASP A 83 -6.72 20.78 11.65
CA ASP A 83 -5.66 20.71 12.66
C ASP A 83 -4.28 20.28 12.10
N GLY A 84 -3.99 20.58 10.83
CA GLY A 84 -2.66 20.33 10.28
C GLY A 84 -2.68 19.54 8.98
N GLU A 85 -1.55 18.90 8.63
CA GLU A 85 -1.33 18.27 7.34
C GLU A 85 -1.58 16.77 7.32
N GLY A 86 -1.42 16.09 8.46
CA GLY A 86 -1.55 14.65 8.62
C GLY A 86 -2.80 14.25 9.39
N MET A 87 -3.42 13.16 8.98
CA MET A 87 -4.53 12.56 9.72
C MET A 87 -3.99 11.98 11.04
N PRO A 88 -4.69 12.16 12.19
CA PRO A 88 -4.31 11.49 13.42
C PRO A 88 -4.40 9.98 13.26
N TYR A 89 -3.87 9.26 14.24
CA TYR A 89 -4.08 7.82 14.36
C TYR A 89 -5.59 7.53 14.27
N PHE A 90 -5.97 6.65 13.37
CA PHE A 90 -7.37 6.32 13.16
C PHE A 90 -7.51 4.97 12.47
N GLY A 91 -8.31 4.10 13.06
CA GLY A 91 -8.83 2.97 12.35
C GLY A 91 -7.94 1.72 12.27
N PHE A 92 -7.07 1.48 13.22
CA PHE A 92 -6.48 0.15 13.39
C PHE A 92 -7.62 -0.86 13.60
N HIS A 93 -7.72 -1.89 12.75
CA HIS A 93 -8.86 -2.82 12.70
C HIS A 93 -10.24 -2.16 12.45
N ALA A 94 -10.27 -1.00 11.78
CA ALA A 94 -11.51 -0.29 11.53
C ALA A 94 -12.56 -1.15 10.82
N GLN A 95 -13.80 -1.11 11.34
CA GLN A 95 -14.93 -1.84 10.78
C GLN A 95 -15.59 -1.13 9.58
N LEU A 96 -14.94 -0.08 9.06
CA LEU A 96 -15.44 0.65 7.91
C LEU A 96 -15.34 -0.18 6.62
N GLU A 97 -16.43 -0.23 5.87
CA GLU A 97 -16.44 -0.80 4.52
C GLU A 97 -16.16 0.28 3.45
N PHE A 98 -16.59 1.51 3.74
CA PHE A 98 -16.45 2.65 2.82
C PHE A 98 -16.09 3.91 3.59
N PHE A 99 -15.03 4.58 3.14
CA PHE A 99 -14.58 5.82 3.72
C PHE A 99 -14.23 6.87 2.65
N ILE A 100 -14.73 8.09 2.83
CA ILE A 100 -14.29 9.26 2.07
C ILE A 100 -13.56 10.19 3.03
N LEU A 101 -12.28 10.40 2.79
CA LEU A 101 -11.41 11.24 3.61
C LEU A 101 -11.74 12.74 3.44
N PRO A 102 -11.49 13.57 4.47
CA PRO A 102 -11.71 15.01 4.40
C PRO A 102 -10.65 15.70 3.52
N LYS A 103 -10.98 16.87 3.03
CA LYS A 103 -10.03 17.77 2.36
C LYS A 103 -9.01 18.32 3.35
N GLY A 104 -7.85 18.77 2.83
CA GLY A 104 -6.81 19.43 3.62
C GLY A 104 -5.70 18.48 4.08
N LEU A 105 -5.89 17.16 3.98
CA LEU A 105 -4.84 16.20 4.30
C LEU A 105 -3.76 16.16 3.21
N THR A 106 -2.49 16.19 3.61
CA THR A 106 -1.35 15.97 2.74
C THR A 106 -0.69 14.61 2.95
N THR A 107 -0.90 13.99 4.11
CA THR A 107 -0.45 12.65 4.46
C THR A 107 -1.57 11.85 5.15
N ILE A 108 -1.52 10.53 5.03
CA ILE A 108 -2.41 9.61 5.75
C ILE A 108 -1.53 8.76 6.64
N GLY A 109 -1.89 8.70 7.94
CA GLY A 109 -1.14 7.96 8.93
C GLY A 109 0.19 8.61 9.32
N TYR A 110 0.85 8.03 10.31
CA TYR A 110 2.15 8.41 10.82
C TYR A 110 2.88 7.14 11.27
N GLU A 111 4.11 6.90 10.81
CA GLU A 111 5.00 5.81 11.27
C GLU A 111 4.27 4.48 11.57
N GLU A 112 3.82 3.74 10.55
CA GLU A 112 3.12 2.44 10.68
C GLU A 112 1.63 2.51 11.08
N THR A 113 1.04 3.69 11.13
CA THR A 113 -0.38 3.89 11.44
C THR A 113 -1.15 4.30 10.18
N GLY A 114 -2.46 4.19 10.21
CA GLY A 114 -3.34 4.48 9.08
C GLY A 114 -4.51 3.49 9.12
N PHE A 115 -4.82 2.89 7.99
CA PHE A 115 -5.88 1.87 7.87
C PHE A 115 -5.34 0.45 7.88
N SER A 116 -4.12 0.25 8.38
CA SER A 116 -3.50 -1.08 8.46
C SER A 116 -4.43 -2.09 9.13
N GLU A 117 -4.43 -3.32 8.60
CA GLU A 117 -5.23 -4.44 9.13
C GLU A 117 -6.75 -4.20 9.13
N SER A 118 -7.24 -3.30 8.26
CA SER A 118 -8.67 -3.04 8.12
C SER A 118 -9.31 -4.04 7.16
N ASP A 119 -9.64 -5.21 7.69
CA ASP A 119 -10.21 -6.32 6.93
C ASP A 119 -11.54 -6.00 6.24
N MET A 120 -12.32 -5.09 6.80
CA MET A 120 -13.63 -4.73 6.26
C MET A 120 -13.56 -3.68 5.16
N LEU A 121 -12.44 -2.95 5.03
CA LEU A 121 -12.33 -1.81 4.12
C LEU A 121 -12.32 -2.28 2.65
N LYS A 122 -13.36 -1.92 1.92
CA LYS A 122 -13.55 -2.24 0.50
C LYS A 122 -13.21 -1.10 -0.43
N LYS A 123 -13.46 0.13 0.02
CA LYS A 123 -13.24 1.33 -0.77
C LYS A 123 -12.88 2.52 0.09
N ILE A 124 -11.87 3.26 -0.36
CA ILE A 124 -11.49 4.55 0.20
C ILE A 124 -11.40 5.59 -0.91
N VAL A 125 -11.81 6.83 -0.60
CA VAL A 125 -11.63 7.98 -1.49
C VAL A 125 -10.63 8.93 -0.85
N LEU A 126 -9.52 9.11 -1.51
CA LEU A 126 -8.42 9.97 -1.07
C LEU A 126 -8.67 11.42 -1.51
N PRO A 127 -8.34 12.43 -0.68
CA PRO A 127 -8.57 13.83 -1.03
C PRO A 127 -7.53 14.35 -2.03
N ASP A 128 -7.97 15.28 -2.86
CA ASP A 128 -7.04 16.10 -3.64
C ASP A 128 -6.11 16.87 -2.70
N GLY A 129 -4.80 16.92 -3.05
CA GLY A 129 -3.78 17.55 -2.20
C GLY A 129 -2.91 16.56 -1.42
N LEU A 130 -3.32 15.29 -1.32
CA LEU A 130 -2.52 14.25 -0.70
C LEU A 130 -1.17 14.09 -1.41
N LYS A 131 -0.05 14.12 -0.65
CA LYS A 131 1.32 14.06 -1.16
C LYS A 131 1.97 12.70 -0.97
N THR A 132 1.73 12.10 0.19
CA THR A 132 2.31 10.80 0.55
C THR A 132 1.20 9.81 0.83
N VAL A 133 1.33 8.62 0.26
CA VAL A 133 0.42 7.50 0.48
C VAL A 133 1.16 6.41 1.25
N PHE A 134 0.61 6.04 2.40
CA PHE A 134 1.02 4.86 3.14
C PHE A 134 -0.10 4.41 4.10
N GLY A 135 0.09 3.28 4.86
CA GLY A 135 -0.84 2.90 5.92
C GLY A 135 -2.09 2.13 5.46
N PHE A 136 -2.01 1.40 4.34
CA PHE A 136 -3.04 0.45 3.91
C PHE A 136 -2.55 -0.99 3.92
N ASN A 137 -1.42 -1.27 4.60
CA ASN A 137 -0.93 -2.64 4.68
C ASN A 137 -1.95 -3.56 5.34
N SER A 138 -2.04 -4.78 4.86
CA SER A 138 -2.99 -5.79 5.35
C SER A 138 -4.47 -5.34 5.28
N CYS A 139 -4.87 -4.67 4.16
CA CYS A 139 -6.26 -4.40 3.84
C CYS A 139 -6.72 -5.31 2.69
N PRO A 140 -7.00 -6.61 2.95
CA PRO A 140 -7.16 -7.64 1.91
C PRO A 140 -8.38 -7.43 1.01
N ASN A 141 -9.38 -6.70 1.47
CA ASN A 141 -10.61 -6.43 0.73
C ASN A 141 -10.65 -5.07 0.03
N LEU A 142 -9.60 -4.25 0.19
CA LEU A 142 -9.49 -2.94 -0.46
C LEU A 142 -9.27 -3.11 -1.97
N SER A 143 -10.32 -2.85 -2.76
CA SER A 143 -10.27 -3.03 -4.22
C SER A 143 -10.37 -1.73 -5.00
N GLY A 144 -11.00 -0.71 -4.43
CA GLY A 144 -11.32 0.55 -5.11
C GLY A 144 -10.49 1.72 -4.60
N ILE A 145 -9.18 1.75 -4.88
CA ILE A 145 -8.33 2.89 -4.57
C ILE A 145 -7.86 3.60 -5.84
N ILE A 146 -7.97 4.92 -5.83
CA ILE A 146 -7.46 5.80 -6.90
C ILE A 146 -6.54 6.80 -6.24
N LEU A 147 -5.29 6.84 -6.69
CA LEU A 147 -4.32 7.83 -6.23
C LEU A 147 -4.61 9.18 -6.86
N PRO A 148 -4.78 10.26 -6.07
CA PRO A 148 -4.92 11.62 -6.59
C PRO A 148 -3.68 12.05 -7.39
N ASP A 149 -3.87 12.92 -8.39
CA ASP A 149 -2.76 13.43 -9.20
C ASP A 149 -1.75 14.27 -8.40
N SER A 150 -2.08 14.66 -7.17
CA SER A 150 -1.19 15.37 -6.24
C SER A 150 -0.14 14.49 -5.55
N VAL A 151 -0.26 13.16 -5.63
CA VAL A 151 0.64 12.23 -4.93
C VAL A 151 2.05 12.31 -5.51
N GLU A 152 3.02 12.47 -4.62
CA GLU A 152 4.44 12.57 -4.93
C GLU A 152 5.25 11.34 -4.47
N LYS A 153 4.77 10.65 -3.42
CA LYS A 153 5.43 9.50 -2.82
C LYS A 153 4.45 8.36 -2.52
N ILE A 154 4.84 7.12 -2.86
CA ILE A 154 4.23 5.89 -2.39
C ILE A 154 5.27 5.24 -1.47
N ASP A 155 4.98 5.23 -0.17
CA ASP A 155 5.95 4.86 0.86
C ASP A 155 6.00 3.35 1.10
N SER A 156 6.95 2.91 1.92
CA SER A 156 7.18 1.50 2.24
C SER A 156 5.91 0.82 2.75
N PHE A 157 5.65 -0.39 2.28
CA PHE A 157 4.49 -1.20 2.64
C PHE A 157 3.12 -0.52 2.47
N ALA A 158 3.02 0.59 1.71
CA ALA A 158 1.79 1.37 1.59
C ALA A 158 0.55 0.52 1.29
N PHE A 159 0.67 -0.51 0.47
CA PHE A 159 -0.40 -1.43 0.08
C PHE A 159 -0.06 -2.90 0.32
N ALA A 160 1.00 -3.20 1.06
CA ALA A 160 1.40 -4.58 1.30
C ALA A 160 0.23 -5.42 1.85
N GLY A 161 -0.01 -6.61 1.28
CA GLY A 161 -1.14 -7.46 1.66
C GLY A 161 -2.52 -7.02 1.15
N CYS A 162 -2.61 -5.98 0.30
CA CYS A 162 -3.87 -5.55 -0.32
C CYS A 162 -4.27 -6.46 -1.49
N LYS A 163 -4.76 -7.66 -1.18
CA LYS A 163 -5.02 -8.73 -2.17
C LYS A 163 -6.15 -8.45 -3.15
N ALA A 164 -7.04 -7.51 -2.86
CA ALA A 164 -8.12 -7.15 -3.78
C ALA A 164 -7.74 -6.06 -4.80
N ILE A 165 -6.56 -5.43 -4.68
CA ILE A 165 -6.05 -4.48 -5.68
C ILE A 165 -5.50 -5.28 -6.86
N SER A 166 -6.15 -5.20 -8.01
CA SER A 166 -5.75 -5.94 -9.24
C SER A 166 -4.95 -5.10 -10.23
N SER A 167 -5.03 -3.78 -10.15
CA SER A 167 -4.26 -2.83 -10.96
C SER A 167 -4.14 -1.50 -10.22
N LEU A 168 -3.08 -0.75 -10.52
CA LEU A 168 -2.88 0.58 -9.94
C LEU A 168 -2.32 1.54 -10.99
N ARG A 169 -2.89 2.76 -11.07
CA ARG A 169 -2.35 3.86 -11.87
C ARG A 169 -1.45 4.73 -10.98
N ILE A 170 -0.22 4.94 -11.42
CA ILE A 170 0.78 5.81 -10.79
C ILE A 170 0.67 7.20 -11.42
N PRO A 171 0.32 8.25 -10.65
CA PRO A 171 0.13 9.61 -11.15
C PRO A 171 1.41 10.29 -11.66
N SER A 172 1.22 11.41 -12.35
CA SER A 172 2.31 12.16 -13.00
C SER A 172 3.31 12.79 -12.04
N LEU A 173 2.92 13.12 -10.81
CA LEU A 173 3.80 13.76 -9.82
C LEU A 173 4.54 12.76 -8.92
N VAL A 174 4.24 11.48 -8.99
CA VAL A 174 4.96 10.46 -8.20
C VAL A 174 6.42 10.41 -8.64
N LYS A 175 7.31 10.68 -7.70
CA LYS A 175 8.78 10.72 -7.87
C LYS A 175 9.52 9.70 -6.99
N GLU A 176 8.83 9.15 -5.97
CA GLU A 176 9.37 8.16 -5.06
C GLU A 176 8.38 6.98 -4.96
N ILE A 177 8.86 5.78 -5.21
CA ILE A 177 8.15 4.51 -5.03
C ILE A 177 9.10 3.59 -4.27
N ASP A 178 8.70 3.20 -3.07
CA ASP A 178 9.39 2.12 -2.35
C ASP A 178 8.95 0.77 -2.94
N GLY A 179 9.89 -0.09 -3.31
CA GLY A 179 9.58 -1.37 -3.95
C GLY A 179 8.73 -2.31 -3.10
N SER A 180 8.84 -2.24 -1.77
CA SER A 180 8.06 -3.04 -0.83
C SER A 180 6.59 -2.62 -0.72
N CYS A 181 6.23 -1.45 -1.27
CA CYS A 181 4.88 -0.91 -1.13
C CYS A 181 3.78 -1.79 -1.73
N PHE A 182 4.11 -2.77 -2.57
CA PHE A 182 3.17 -3.69 -3.22
C PHE A 182 3.39 -5.16 -2.83
N ALA A 183 4.18 -5.43 -1.79
CA ALA A 183 4.43 -6.78 -1.32
C ALA A 183 3.13 -7.53 -1.01
N ASP A 184 3.06 -8.84 -1.31
CA ASP A 184 1.88 -9.71 -1.07
C ASP A 184 0.54 -9.16 -1.61
N CYS A 185 0.57 -8.35 -2.69
CA CYS A 185 -0.61 -7.92 -3.43
C CYS A 185 -1.02 -8.94 -4.51
N ASN A 186 -2.14 -8.68 -5.22
CA ASN A 186 -2.52 -9.42 -6.43
C ASN A 186 -2.54 -8.50 -7.67
N ILE A 187 -1.63 -7.54 -7.73
CA ILE A 187 -1.55 -6.61 -8.86
C ILE A 187 -1.08 -7.38 -10.10
N SER A 188 -1.86 -7.32 -11.18
CA SER A 188 -1.55 -7.93 -12.47
C SER A 188 -0.86 -6.98 -13.45
N SER A 189 -1.04 -5.67 -13.25
CA SER A 189 -0.41 -4.64 -14.09
C SER A 189 -0.43 -3.28 -13.42
N PHE A 190 0.59 -2.48 -13.68
CA PHE A 190 0.65 -1.07 -13.36
C PHE A 190 0.42 -0.21 -14.61
N GLU A 191 -0.20 0.95 -14.42
CA GLU A 191 -0.23 2.03 -15.37
C GLU A 191 0.55 3.21 -14.80
N VAL A 192 1.36 3.88 -15.62
CA VAL A 192 2.06 5.12 -15.24
C VAL A 192 1.58 6.24 -16.15
N ASP A 193 1.22 7.37 -15.57
CA ASP A 193 0.81 8.54 -16.33
C ASP A 193 1.89 8.93 -17.35
N GLU A 194 1.51 9.19 -18.60
CA GLU A 194 2.45 9.49 -19.69
C GLU A 194 3.32 10.72 -19.40
N ASN A 195 2.80 11.68 -18.62
CA ASN A 195 3.48 12.89 -18.21
C ASN A 195 4.37 12.70 -16.96
N ASN A 196 4.43 11.49 -16.38
CA ASN A 196 5.35 11.24 -15.27
C ASN A 196 6.80 11.33 -15.78
N PRO A 197 7.64 12.24 -15.21
CA PRO A 197 9.02 12.41 -15.67
C PRO A 197 10.01 11.40 -15.07
N TYR A 198 9.60 10.63 -14.06
CA TYR A 198 10.48 9.73 -13.30
C TYR A 198 10.30 8.27 -13.66
N TYR A 199 9.06 7.87 -14.00
CA TYR A 199 8.69 6.49 -14.24
C TYR A 199 7.96 6.30 -15.56
N SER A 200 7.94 5.06 -16.02
CA SER A 200 7.12 4.60 -17.15
C SER A 200 6.70 3.15 -16.90
N ALA A 201 5.61 2.69 -17.51
CA ALA A 201 5.22 1.30 -17.51
C ALA A 201 5.52 0.66 -18.86
N VAL A 202 6.15 -0.52 -18.85
CA VAL A 202 6.37 -1.38 -20.02
C VAL A 202 5.72 -2.72 -19.73
N GLU A 203 4.71 -3.09 -20.52
CA GLU A 203 3.94 -4.33 -20.31
C GLU A 203 3.40 -4.49 -18.87
N GLY A 204 3.00 -3.37 -18.23
CA GLY A 204 2.47 -3.36 -16.89
C GLY A 204 3.52 -3.41 -15.76
N VAL A 205 4.82 -3.40 -16.08
CA VAL A 205 5.94 -3.37 -15.15
C VAL A 205 6.46 -1.95 -15.04
N VAL A 206 6.72 -1.47 -13.81
CA VAL A 206 7.22 -0.10 -13.56
C VAL A 206 8.73 -0.05 -13.71
N PHE A 207 9.19 0.89 -14.51
CA PHE A 207 10.61 1.22 -14.70
C PHE A 207 10.87 2.69 -14.39
N SER A 208 12.15 3.01 -14.11
CA SER A 208 12.62 4.39 -14.24
C SER A 208 12.36 4.91 -15.66
N LYS A 209 12.23 6.22 -15.83
CA LYS A 209 11.86 6.84 -17.13
C LYS A 209 12.80 6.47 -18.25
N ASP A 210 14.09 6.28 -17.96
CA ASP A 210 15.13 5.88 -18.89
C ASP A 210 15.24 4.35 -19.09
N LEU A 211 14.35 3.58 -18.47
CA LEU A 211 14.30 2.12 -18.48
C LEU A 211 15.53 1.42 -17.86
N SER A 212 16.41 2.18 -17.19
CA SER A 212 17.63 1.60 -16.61
C SER A 212 17.40 0.81 -15.35
N THR A 213 16.30 1.06 -14.64
CA THR A 213 15.94 0.37 -13.38
C THR A 213 14.52 -0.21 -13.48
N LEU A 214 14.37 -1.50 -13.20
CA LEU A 214 13.06 -2.11 -12.93
C LEU A 214 12.71 -1.81 -11.48
N VAL A 215 11.62 -1.04 -11.27
CA VAL A 215 11.24 -0.47 -9.95
C VAL A 215 10.21 -1.34 -9.23
N ALA A 216 9.17 -1.80 -9.94
CA ALA A 216 8.15 -2.67 -9.36
C ALA A 216 7.58 -3.62 -10.41
N PHE A 217 7.56 -4.90 -10.07
CA PHE A 217 6.99 -5.97 -10.87
C PHE A 217 5.61 -6.35 -10.32
N PRO A 218 4.57 -6.50 -11.15
CA PRO A 218 3.24 -6.86 -10.66
C PRO A 218 3.24 -8.31 -10.16
N SER A 219 2.87 -8.51 -8.88
CA SER A 219 2.96 -9.80 -8.20
C SER A 219 2.13 -10.90 -8.87
N ALA A 220 0.96 -10.55 -9.43
CA ALA A 220 0.07 -11.46 -10.18
C ALA A 220 0.20 -11.28 -11.70
N TYR A 221 1.42 -11.07 -12.21
CA TYR A 221 1.69 -11.00 -13.64
C TYR A 221 1.14 -12.24 -14.36
N SER A 222 0.50 -12.04 -15.51
CA SER A 222 -0.28 -13.11 -16.16
C SER A 222 0.56 -14.27 -16.69
N ASN A 223 1.84 -14.03 -17.00
CA ASN A 223 2.78 -15.05 -17.47
C ASN A 223 3.74 -15.43 -16.33
N LYS A 224 4.10 -16.70 -16.25
CA LYS A 224 5.09 -17.21 -15.29
C LYS A 224 6.55 -16.99 -15.72
N HIS A 225 6.75 -16.47 -16.91
CA HIS A 225 8.04 -16.15 -17.48
C HIS A 225 8.09 -14.69 -17.91
N TYR A 226 9.15 -13.99 -17.51
CA TYR A 226 9.38 -12.60 -17.88
C TYR A 226 10.79 -12.38 -18.38
N VAL A 227 10.91 -11.65 -19.48
CA VAL A 227 12.20 -11.24 -20.05
C VAL A 227 12.42 -9.77 -19.72
N VAL A 228 13.40 -9.48 -18.85
CA VAL A 228 13.75 -8.11 -18.50
C VAL A 228 14.32 -7.40 -19.73
N PRO A 229 13.82 -6.21 -20.11
CA PRO A 229 14.23 -5.50 -21.32
C PRO A 229 15.73 -5.25 -21.39
N LEU A 230 16.28 -5.34 -22.61
CA LEU A 230 17.66 -4.95 -22.88
C LEU A 230 17.88 -3.49 -22.50
N GLY A 231 19.02 -3.21 -21.85
CA GLY A 231 19.34 -1.86 -21.37
C GLY A 231 19.06 -1.66 -19.89
N THR A 232 18.25 -2.51 -19.25
CA THR A 232 18.08 -2.51 -17.78
C THR A 232 19.41 -2.80 -17.11
N LYS A 233 19.78 -1.96 -16.15
CA LYS A 233 21.04 -2.01 -15.39
C LYS A 233 20.84 -2.45 -13.95
N VAL A 234 19.64 -2.23 -13.40
CA VAL A 234 19.33 -2.45 -11.99
C VAL A 234 17.97 -3.14 -11.88
N ILE A 235 17.92 -4.21 -11.09
CA ILE A 235 16.67 -4.68 -10.48
C ILE A 235 16.58 -3.97 -9.14
N GLY A 236 15.55 -3.14 -8.97
CA GLY A 236 15.39 -2.26 -7.82
C GLY A 236 15.10 -2.99 -6.51
N PHE A 237 15.14 -2.23 -5.42
CA PHE A 237 14.80 -2.70 -4.07
C PHE A 237 13.39 -3.33 -4.07
N ALA A 238 13.28 -4.55 -3.56
CA ALA A 238 12.04 -5.32 -3.44
C ALA A 238 11.22 -5.46 -4.75
N ALA A 239 11.84 -5.25 -5.93
CA ALA A 239 11.12 -5.09 -7.19
C ALA A 239 10.26 -6.29 -7.61
N PHE A 240 10.65 -7.53 -7.24
CA PHE A 240 9.88 -8.77 -7.47
C PHE A 240 9.40 -9.41 -6.15
N MET A 241 9.37 -8.62 -5.05
CA MET A 241 8.95 -9.14 -3.75
C MET A 241 7.56 -9.78 -3.83
N ASP A 242 7.44 -10.99 -3.26
CA ASP A 242 6.20 -11.79 -3.22
C ASP A 242 5.53 -12.00 -4.59
N SER A 243 6.29 -11.91 -5.69
CA SER A 243 5.75 -12.14 -7.03
C SER A 243 5.57 -13.63 -7.34
N HIS A 244 4.53 -13.95 -8.09
CA HIS A 244 4.25 -15.32 -8.55
C HIS A 244 5.00 -15.69 -9.85
N ILE A 245 6.09 -14.99 -10.15
CA ILE A 245 6.93 -15.28 -11.32
C ILE A 245 7.81 -16.51 -11.06
N GLU A 246 7.88 -17.42 -12.01
CA GLU A 246 8.66 -18.66 -11.87
C GLU A 246 10.01 -18.59 -12.61
N CYS A 247 10.09 -17.80 -13.68
CA CYS A 247 11.30 -17.66 -14.50
C CYS A 247 11.50 -16.20 -14.91
N VAL A 248 12.71 -15.67 -14.66
CA VAL A 248 13.13 -14.34 -15.10
C VAL A 248 14.40 -14.45 -15.92
N GLU A 249 14.37 -13.95 -17.18
CA GLU A 249 15.55 -13.78 -17.99
C GLU A 249 16.15 -12.39 -17.76
N LEU A 250 17.39 -12.36 -17.24
CA LEU A 250 18.11 -11.13 -16.98
C LEU A 250 18.93 -10.73 -18.23
N PRO A 251 18.97 -9.44 -18.61
CA PRO A 251 19.68 -9.01 -19.81
C PRO A 251 21.20 -8.98 -19.59
N ASP A 252 21.94 -9.24 -20.66
CA ASP A 252 23.37 -8.94 -20.69
C ASP A 252 23.57 -7.43 -20.41
N GLY A 253 24.46 -7.13 -19.46
CA GLY A 253 24.73 -5.77 -19.01
C GLY A 253 23.90 -5.30 -17.81
N LEU A 254 23.07 -6.17 -17.21
CA LEU A 254 22.57 -5.95 -15.86
C LEU A 254 23.75 -5.83 -14.89
N MET A 255 23.74 -4.85 -14.00
CA MET A 255 24.87 -4.56 -13.11
C MET A 255 24.56 -4.86 -11.65
N ARG A 256 23.32 -4.61 -11.20
CA ARG A 256 22.95 -4.74 -9.80
C ARG A 256 21.58 -5.36 -9.61
N ILE A 257 21.47 -6.14 -8.54
CA ILE A 257 20.23 -6.59 -7.94
C ILE A 257 20.25 -5.98 -6.54
N GLU A 258 19.27 -5.12 -6.23
CA GLU A 258 19.20 -4.42 -4.94
C GLU A 258 18.68 -5.35 -3.84
N ALA A 259 18.70 -4.89 -2.58
CA ALA A 259 18.21 -5.67 -1.45
C ALA A 259 16.74 -6.09 -1.63
N ASP A 260 16.36 -7.24 -1.08
CA ASP A 260 15.03 -7.84 -1.09
C ASP A 260 14.42 -8.05 -2.50
N ALA A 261 15.19 -7.86 -3.58
CA ALA A 261 14.66 -7.75 -4.95
C ALA A 261 13.75 -8.91 -5.38
N PHE A 262 13.99 -10.13 -4.95
CA PHE A 262 13.20 -11.33 -5.21
C PHE A 262 12.64 -11.97 -3.95
N GLN A 263 12.72 -11.31 -2.79
CA GLN A 263 12.27 -11.89 -1.52
C GLN A 263 10.84 -12.43 -1.64
N GLY A 264 10.61 -13.67 -1.19
CA GLY A 264 9.30 -14.31 -1.20
C GLY A 264 8.76 -14.69 -2.57
N SER A 265 9.51 -14.44 -3.66
CA SER A 265 9.02 -14.76 -5.01
C SER A 265 8.99 -16.27 -5.29
N ASP A 266 8.11 -16.68 -6.23
CA ASP A 266 7.99 -18.07 -6.69
C ASP A 266 9.09 -18.50 -7.67
N ILE A 267 10.16 -17.70 -7.81
CA ILE A 267 11.23 -17.97 -8.77
C ILE A 267 11.86 -19.35 -8.53
N CYS A 268 11.96 -20.16 -9.61
CA CYS A 268 12.53 -21.51 -9.55
C CYS A 268 13.98 -21.54 -10.00
N ARG A 269 14.35 -20.66 -10.90
CA ARG A 269 15.67 -20.60 -11.51
C ARG A 269 16.04 -19.19 -11.93
N LEU A 270 17.30 -18.83 -11.72
CA LEU A 270 17.88 -17.57 -12.18
C LEU A 270 19.30 -17.78 -12.73
N ASP A 271 19.52 -17.39 -13.98
CA ASP A 271 20.85 -17.33 -14.57
C ASP A 271 21.35 -15.87 -14.50
N MET A 272 22.38 -15.62 -13.68
CA MET A 272 22.97 -14.28 -13.56
C MET A 272 23.95 -14.02 -14.68
N PRO A 273 23.79 -12.92 -15.42
CA PRO A 273 24.77 -12.53 -16.43
C PRO A 273 26.11 -12.12 -15.77
N ASP A 274 27.21 -12.32 -16.51
CA ASP A 274 28.58 -11.99 -16.06
C ASP A 274 28.81 -10.51 -15.77
N SER A 275 27.88 -9.65 -16.15
CA SER A 275 27.90 -8.22 -15.90
C SER A 275 27.45 -7.82 -14.49
N VAL A 276 26.75 -8.71 -13.76
CA VAL A 276 26.30 -8.42 -12.39
C VAL A 276 27.50 -8.32 -11.45
N VAL A 277 27.64 -7.18 -10.81
CA VAL A 277 28.73 -6.86 -9.88
C VAL A 277 28.28 -6.71 -8.42
N SER A 278 26.96 -6.65 -8.18
CA SER A 278 26.42 -6.52 -6.83
C SER A 278 25.05 -7.17 -6.73
N VAL A 279 24.86 -7.91 -5.64
CA VAL A 279 23.56 -8.46 -5.21
C VAL A 279 23.34 -8.00 -3.79
N GLY A 280 22.19 -7.40 -3.54
CA GLY A 280 21.84 -6.83 -2.24
C GLY A 280 21.47 -7.90 -1.21
N GLU A 281 21.46 -7.50 0.05
CA GLU A 281 21.08 -8.37 1.16
C GLU A 281 19.66 -8.91 0.98
N LEU A 282 19.40 -10.12 1.44
CA LEU A 282 18.08 -10.77 1.48
C LEU A 282 17.39 -10.92 0.10
N SER A 283 18.11 -10.65 -1.02
CA SER A 283 17.52 -10.60 -2.37
C SER A 283 16.74 -11.87 -2.75
N PHE A 284 17.09 -13.02 -2.21
CA PHE A 284 16.45 -14.32 -2.49
C PHE A 284 15.87 -14.97 -1.22
N ARG A 285 15.74 -14.20 -0.15
CA ARG A 285 15.15 -14.71 1.09
C ARG A 285 13.73 -15.21 0.83
N PHE A 286 13.36 -16.34 1.43
CA PHE A 286 12.05 -16.97 1.27
C PHE A 286 11.65 -17.36 -0.17
N CYS A 287 12.59 -17.41 -1.14
CA CYS A 287 12.33 -18.00 -2.44
C CYS A 287 12.29 -19.53 -2.33
N MET A 288 11.18 -20.06 -1.80
CA MET A 288 11.04 -21.47 -1.43
C MET A 288 11.12 -22.44 -2.61
N ASN A 289 10.89 -21.95 -3.84
CA ASN A 289 10.91 -22.74 -5.06
C ASN A 289 12.27 -22.66 -5.81
N LEU A 290 13.24 -21.89 -5.29
CA LEU A 290 14.50 -21.65 -5.98
C LEU A 290 15.41 -22.87 -5.89
N GLU A 291 15.53 -23.61 -7.00
CA GLU A 291 16.36 -24.81 -7.11
C GLU A 291 17.79 -24.51 -7.53
N ASN A 292 17.97 -23.51 -8.42
CA ASN A 292 19.24 -23.20 -9.02
C ASN A 292 19.46 -21.70 -9.23
N ILE A 293 20.55 -21.18 -8.68
CA ILE A 293 21.14 -19.91 -9.10
C ILE A 293 22.46 -20.23 -9.80
N ARG A 294 22.54 -19.86 -11.07
CA ARG A 294 23.84 -19.89 -11.77
C ARG A 294 24.52 -18.53 -11.54
N LEU A 295 25.56 -18.53 -10.75
CA LEU A 295 26.37 -17.34 -10.51
C LEU A 295 27.24 -17.03 -11.71
N SER A 296 27.57 -15.73 -11.91
CA SER A 296 28.58 -15.27 -12.83
C SER A 296 29.91 -16.01 -12.60
N THR A 297 30.62 -16.36 -13.68
CA THR A 297 31.93 -17.02 -13.62
C THR A 297 33.05 -16.10 -13.16
N LYS A 298 32.81 -14.80 -12.98
CA LYS A 298 33.80 -13.85 -12.46
C LYS A 298 33.83 -13.93 -10.93
N GLU A 299 34.99 -14.26 -10.38
CA GLU A 299 35.29 -14.15 -8.96
C GLU A 299 35.19 -12.66 -8.50
N ASN A 300 34.01 -12.14 -8.33
CA ASN A 300 33.81 -10.91 -7.62
C ASN A 300 33.41 -11.29 -6.19
N GLY A 301 34.42 -11.19 -5.28
CA GLY A 301 34.27 -11.58 -3.89
C GLY A 301 33.20 -10.74 -3.18
N ASN A 302 31.99 -11.18 -3.26
CA ASN A 302 30.91 -10.73 -2.40
C ASN A 302 30.27 -11.97 -1.76
N ASP A 303 30.46 -12.11 -0.45
CA ASP A 303 29.79 -13.08 0.41
C ASP A 303 28.28 -12.79 0.57
N ALA A 304 27.66 -12.17 -0.44
CA ALA A 304 26.28 -11.68 -0.42
C ALA A 304 25.24 -12.77 -0.74
N PHE A 305 25.57 -14.03 -0.55
CA PHE A 305 24.66 -15.12 -0.90
C PHE A 305 24.29 -15.97 0.30
N ILE A 306 23.01 -15.93 0.63
CA ILE A 306 22.25 -16.93 1.38
C ILE A 306 22.49 -16.93 2.90
N GLU A 307 21.66 -16.26 3.64
CA GLU A 307 21.13 -16.77 4.90
C GLU A 307 19.62 -17.06 4.75
#